data_e504a55e59223076fbfa23b93a44fe65
#
_entry.id   e504a55e59223076fbfa23b93a44fe65
#
_cell.length_a   1.000
_cell.length_b   1.000
_cell.length_c   1.000
_cell.angle_alpha   90.00
_cell.angle_beta   90.00
_cell.angle_gamma   90.00
#
_symmetry.space_group_name_H-M   'P 1'
#
loop_
_entity.id
_entity.type
_entity.pdbx_description
1 polymer ?
#
loop_
_entity_poly.entity_id
_entity_poly.type
_entity_poly.pdbx_seq_one_letter_code
_entity_poly.pdbx_strand_id
1 'polypeptide(L)'
;MNQETICVLGGTGFVGRHLANRLAQRGYRVRILSRRPERHRALGINPGIQVLRANVHDPDDLLSNLSGTTAVINLVGILNDTGKQGTGFRQAHVELPQKLVAACTASGVSRVLHMSALHASASEQHSQYLRTRGEGEDLLHAAAGQGLVVTSFRPSVIFGQGDSLFNRFASLLKIAGPVFPLACPDSRLAPVWVSDVVEAMCRSLD
;
A
#
# COMPACT_ATOMS: atom_id res chain seq x y z
N MET A 1 1.70 -29.32 -4.39
CA MET A 1 0.83 -28.14 -4.63
C MET A 1 1.72 -26.97 -4.96
N ASN A 2 1.53 -26.30 -6.10
CA ASN A 2 2.28 -25.08 -6.41
C ASN A 2 1.87 -24.00 -5.41
N GLN A 3 2.81 -23.51 -4.63
CA GLN A 3 2.60 -22.46 -3.66
C GLN A 3 2.39 -21.13 -4.41
N GLU A 4 1.23 -20.49 -4.23
CA GLU A 4 0.90 -19.23 -4.89
C GLU A 4 1.83 -18.09 -4.44
N THR A 5 2.23 -17.27 -5.39
CA THR A 5 3.12 -16.13 -5.15
C THR A 5 2.34 -14.82 -5.22
N ILE A 6 2.40 -14.03 -4.15
CA ILE A 6 1.77 -12.70 -4.07
C ILE A 6 2.86 -11.62 -4.12
N CYS A 7 2.76 -10.71 -5.08
CA CYS A 7 3.66 -9.56 -5.17
C CYS A 7 3.11 -8.39 -4.34
N VAL A 8 3.92 -7.80 -3.47
CA VAL A 8 3.51 -6.70 -2.58
C VAL A 8 4.35 -5.46 -2.85
N LEU A 9 3.74 -4.47 -3.48
CA LEU A 9 4.31 -3.13 -3.66
C LEU A 9 4.09 -2.33 -2.38
N GLY A 10 5.15 -1.70 -1.86
CA GLY A 10 5.09 -1.03 -0.54
C GLY A 10 5.14 -2.00 0.64
N GLY A 11 5.50 -3.27 0.43
CA GLY A 11 5.57 -4.33 1.44
C GLY A 11 6.57 -4.06 2.57
N THR A 12 7.50 -3.13 2.40
CA THR A 12 8.45 -2.72 3.44
C THR A 12 7.89 -1.67 4.41
N GLY A 13 6.72 -1.09 4.10
CA GLY A 13 6.03 -0.10 4.93
C GLY A 13 5.34 -0.71 6.15
N PHE A 14 4.66 0.13 6.94
CA PHE A 14 3.97 -0.27 8.16
C PHE A 14 2.95 -1.40 7.90
N VAL A 15 1.93 -1.17 7.10
CA VAL A 15 0.92 -2.19 6.77
C VAL A 15 1.55 -3.38 6.03
N GLY A 16 2.49 -3.09 5.12
CA GLY A 16 3.12 -4.11 4.28
C GLY A 16 3.88 -5.18 5.06
N ARG A 17 4.56 -4.82 6.15
CA ARG A 17 5.27 -5.79 7.01
C ARG A 17 4.30 -6.73 7.71
N HIS A 18 3.20 -6.21 8.24
CA HIS A 18 2.17 -7.02 8.88
C HIS A 18 1.51 -7.95 7.87
N LEU A 19 1.17 -7.43 6.68
CA LEU A 19 0.56 -8.20 5.60
C LEU A 19 1.48 -9.31 5.09
N ALA A 20 2.76 -9.00 4.83
CA ALA A 20 3.72 -9.98 4.32
C ALA A 20 3.88 -11.17 5.28
N ASN A 21 4.01 -10.90 6.58
CA ASN A 21 4.08 -11.97 7.58
C ASN A 21 2.80 -12.79 7.64
N ARG A 22 1.62 -12.15 7.56
CA ARG A 22 0.34 -12.85 7.59
C ARG A 22 0.12 -13.73 6.36
N LEU A 23 0.49 -13.25 5.17
CA LEU A 23 0.43 -14.02 3.92
C LEU A 23 1.37 -15.24 3.99
N ALA A 24 2.60 -15.06 4.45
CA ALA A 24 3.54 -16.16 4.62
C ALA A 24 3.04 -17.22 5.63
N GLN A 25 2.41 -16.80 6.74
CA GLN A 25 1.75 -17.70 7.70
C GLN A 25 0.58 -18.49 7.09
N ARG A 26 -0.09 -17.93 6.08
CA ARG A 26 -1.16 -18.62 5.31
C ARG A 26 -0.62 -19.52 4.20
N GLY A 27 0.70 -19.61 4.05
CA GLY A 27 1.34 -20.51 3.10
C GLY A 27 1.63 -19.87 1.74
N TYR A 28 1.38 -18.57 1.54
CA TYR A 28 1.77 -17.88 0.30
C TYR A 28 3.28 -17.62 0.25
N ARG A 29 3.84 -17.62 -0.95
CA ARG A 29 5.13 -16.96 -1.20
C ARG A 29 4.90 -15.48 -1.39
N VAL A 30 5.66 -14.65 -0.69
CA VAL A 30 5.51 -13.20 -0.73
C VAL A 30 6.73 -12.58 -1.38
N ARG A 31 6.52 -11.88 -2.50
CA ARG A 31 7.55 -11.11 -3.19
C ARG A 31 7.36 -9.64 -2.88
N ILE A 32 8.31 -9.00 -2.21
CA ILE A 32 8.28 -7.59 -1.87
C ILE A 32 9.27 -6.84 -2.76
N LEU A 33 8.82 -5.79 -3.44
CA LEU A 33 9.67 -4.94 -4.25
C LEU A 33 10.17 -3.75 -3.42
N SER A 34 11.48 -3.54 -3.38
CA SER A 34 12.12 -2.46 -2.64
C SER A 34 13.32 -1.90 -3.38
N ARG A 35 13.46 -0.57 -3.39
CA ARG A 35 14.67 0.09 -3.91
C ARG A 35 15.92 -0.19 -3.08
N ARG A 36 15.75 -0.55 -1.81
CA ARG A 36 16.83 -0.77 -0.83
C ARG A 36 16.55 -2.01 0.04
N PRO A 37 16.58 -3.23 -0.53
CA PRO A 37 16.27 -4.46 0.19
C PRO A 37 17.19 -4.69 1.39
N GLU A 38 18.43 -4.22 1.32
CA GLU A 38 19.42 -4.32 2.39
C GLU A 38 18.99 -3.65 3.72
N ARG A 39 18.06 -2.67 3.68
CA ARG A 39 17.50 -2.03 4.87
C ARG A 39 16.37 -2.83 5.52
N HIS A 40 15.92 -3.89 4.87
CA HIS A 40 14.75 -4.67 5.27
C HIS A 40 15.06 -6.16 5.45
N ARG A 41 16.30 -6.50 5.79
CA ARG A 41 16.77 -7.88 5.98
C ARG A 41 15.95 -8.67 6.99
N ALA A 42 15.40 -8.01 8.01
CA ALA A 42 14.54 -8.64 9.01
C ALA A 42 13.28 -9.29 8.41
N LEU A 43 12.77 -8.79 7.28
CA LEU A 43 11.65 -9.44 6.57
C LEU A 43 12.06 -10.76 5.92
N GLY A 44 13.28 -10.84 5.42
CA GLY A 44 13.82 -12.04 4.78
C GLY A 44 14.21 -13.18 5.75
N ILE A 45 14.06 -12.99 7.07
CA ILE A 45 14.22 -14.08 8.07
C ILE A 45 13.08 -15.10 7.88
N ASN A 46 11.89 -14.65 7.47
CA ASN A 46 10.80 -15.57 7.13
C ASN A 46 11.06 -16.17 5.74
N PRO A 47 11.23 -17.51 5.63
CA PRO A 47 11.53 -18.16 4.35
C PRO A 47 10.43 -18.00 3.29
N GLY A 48 9.21 -17.69 3.70
CA GLY A 48 8.08 -17.38 2.80
C GLY A 48 8.15 -15.98 2.20
N ILE A 49 9.10 -15.12 2.63
CA ILE A 49 9.18 -13.71 2.19
C ILE A 49 10.50 -13.48 1.45
N GLN A 50 10.41 -12.99 0.23
CA GLN A 50 11.54 -12.55 -0.57
C GLN A 50 11.47 -11.05 -0.82
N VAL A 51 12.53 -10.32 -0.44
CA VAL A 51 12.64 -8.88 -0.72
C VAL A 51 13.61 -8.68 -1.89
N LEU A 52 13.09 -8.18 -3.01
CA LEU A 52 13.84 -7.99 -4.25
C LEU A 52 14.17 -6.52 -4.47
N ARG A 53 15.32 -6.27 -5.09
CA ARG A 53 15.69 -4.94 -5.56
C ARG A 53 14.89 -4.61 -6.81
N ALA A 54 14.02 -3.62 -6.74
CA ALA A 54 13.25 -3.12 -7.87
C ALA A 54 12.75 -1.71 -7.61
N ASN A 55 12.57 -0.96 -8.68
CA ASN A 55 11.90 0.34 -8.67
C ASN A 55 10.47 0.18 -9.20
N VAL A 56 9.48 0.25 -8.35
CA VAL A 56 8.05 0.11 -8.73
C VAL A 56 7.58 1.18 -9.73
N HIS A 57 8.35 2.25 -9.94
CA HIS A 57 8.05 3.27 -10.95
C HIS A 57 8.69 2.96 -12.32
N ASP A 58 9.50 1.92 -12.41
CA ASP A 58 10.08 1.41 -13.66
C ASP A 58 9.17 0.31 -14.23
N PRO A 59 8.65 0.45 -15.48
CA PRO A 59 7.77 -0.54 -16.07
C PRO A 59 8.41 -1.92 -16.26
N ASP A 60 9.70 -1.97 -16.61
CA ASP A 60 10.41 -3.23 -16.85
C ASP A 60 10.64 -3.98 -15.53
N ASP A 61 10.97 -3.25 -14.46
CA ASP A 61 11.06 -3.80 -13.11
C ASP A 61 9.69 -4.36 -12.64
N LEU A 62 8.59 -3.66 -12.90
CA LEU A 62 7.25 -4.15 -12.59
C LEU A 62 6.94 -5.42 -13.37
N LEU A 63 7.07 -5.40 -14.69
CA LEU A 63 6.73 -6.52 -15.55
C LEU A 63 7.51 -7.78 -15.18
N SER A 64 8.83 -7.66 -15.03
CA SER A 64 9.71 -8.79 -14.70
C SER A 64 9.36 -9.40 -13.34
N ASN A 65 9.00 -8.58 -12.37
CA ASN A 65 8.70 -9.02 -11.01
C ASN A 65 7.23 -9.46 -10.81
N LEU A 66 6.31 -9.11 -11.70
CA LEU A 66 4.94 -9.63 -11.69
C LEU A 66 4.81 -10.98 -12.39
N SER A 67 5.74 -11.35 -13.27
CA SER A 67 5.73 -12.64 -13.93
C SER A 67 5.72 -13.79 -12.92
N GLY A 68 4.76 -14.72 -13.11
CA GLY A 68 4.57 -15.89 -12.24
C GLY A 68 3.97 -15.57 -10.87
N THR A 69 3.38 -14.39 -10.67
CA THR A 69 2.60 -14.09 -9.46
C THR A 69 1.11 -14.31 -9.72
N THR A 70 0.39 -14.77 -8.70
CA THR A 70 -1.07 -15.00 -8.76
C THR A 70 -1.85 -13.70 -8.57
N ALA A 71 -1.35 -12.84 -7.69
CA ALA A 71 -1.97 -11.55 -7.38
C ALA A 71 -0.92 -10.49 -7.04
N VAL A 72 -1.30 -9.23 -7.16
CA VAL A 72 -0.50 -8.09 -6.71
C VAL A 72 -1.26 -7.26 -5.69
N ILE A 73 -0.56 -6.81 -4.66
CA ILE A 73 -1.10 -5.92 -3.63
C ILE A 73 -0.34 -4.60 -3.68
N ASN A 74 -1.06 -3.53 -3.99
CA ASN A 74 -0.48 -2.18 -4.03
C ASN A 74 -0.79 -1.42 -2.74
N LEU A 75 0.23 -1.29 -1.90
CA LEU A 75 0.22 -0.50 -0.65
C LEU A 75 1.05 0.79 -0.78
N VAL A 76 1.54 1.10 -1.99
CA VAL A 76 2.36 2.29 -2.19
C VAL A 76 1.52 3.54 -1.97
N GLY A 77 2.06 4.44 -1.16
CA GLY A 77 1.46 5.74 -0.93
C GLY A 77 2.36 6.60 -0.06
N ILE A 78 2.21 7.90 -0.22
CA ILE A 78 2.86 8.92 0.58
C ILE A 78 1.80 9.81 1.21
N LEU A 79 2.06 10.27 2.44
CA LEU A 79 1.16 11.19 3.17
C LEU A 79 1.60 12.65 3.01
N ASN A 80 2.89 12.86 2.76
CA ASN A 80 3.47 14.18 2.58
C ASN A 80 4.18 14.23 1.24
N ASP A 81 3.88 15.25 0.46
CA ASP A 81 4.61 15.53 -0.77
C ASP A 81 5.63 16.64 -0.51
N THR A 82 6.90 16.33 -0.73
CA THR A 82 8.01 17.30 -0.69
C THR A 82 8.31 17.87 -2.07
N GLY A 83 7.61 17.40 -3.11
CA GLY A 83 7.74 17.87 -4.49
C GLY A 83 7.03 19.20 -4.72
N LYS A 84 7.47 19.94 -5.74
CA LYS A 84 6.74 21.14 -6.17
C LYS A 84 5.42 20.69 -6.83
N GLN A 85 4.30 21.31 -6.44
CA GLN A 85 2.98 21.14 -7.08
C GLN A 85 2.35 19.73 -7.01
N GLY A 86 2.67 18.91 -6.01
CA GLY A 86 2.01 17.61 -5.83
C GLY A 86 2.52 16.50 -6.78
N THR A 87 3.71 16.68 -7.37
CA THR A 87 4.28 15.69 -8.30
C THR A 87 4.51 14.33 -7.65
N GLY A 88 4.90 14.28 -6.38
CA GLY A 88 5.09 13.03 -5.64
C GLY A 88 3.77 12.29 -5.43
N PHE A 89 2.68 13.00 -5.11
CA PHE A 89 1.35 12.37 -5.01
C PHE A 89 0.92 11.76 -6.35
N ARG A 90 1.06 12.48 -7.45
CA ARG A 90 0.71 11.94 -8.78
C ARG A 90 1.53 10.70 -9.11
N GLN A 91 2.84 10.76 -8.90
CA GLN A 91 3.73 9.63 -9.19
C GLN A 91 3.34 8.38 -8.38
N ALA A 92 3.07 8.53 -7.09
CA ALA A 92 2.77 7.40 -6.21
C ALA A 92 1.32 6.90 -6.35
N HIS A 93 0.35 7.79 -6.57
CA HIS A 93 -1.06 7.46 -6.47
C HIS A 93 -1.76 7.34 -7.82
N VAL A 94 -1.22 7.91 -8.90
CA VAL A 94 -1.85 7.89 -10.24
C VAL A 94 -0.97 7.14 -11.24
N GLU A 95 0.28 7.57 -11.43
CA GLU A 95 1.16 6.99 -12.44
C GLU A 95 1.54 5.53 -12.12
N LEU A 96 1.75 5.21 -10.82
CA LEU A 96 2.04 3.84 -10.44
C LEU A 96 0.84 2.90 -10.70
N PRO A 97 -0.41 3.19 -10.30
CA PRO A 97 -1.58 2.43 -10.71
C PRO A 97 -1.69 2.23 -12.23
N GLN A 98 -1.44 3.26 -13.02
CA GLN A 98 -1.45 3.17 -14.48
C GLN A 98 -0.40 2.17 -15.01
N LYS A 99 0.83 2.25 -14.52
CA LYS A 99 1.91 1.31 -14.86
C LYS A 99 1.59 -0.11 -14.39
N LEU A 100 0.95 -0.23 -13.23
CA LEU A 100 0.55 -1.50 -12.65
C LEU A 100 -0.50 -2.20 -13.53
N VAL A 101 -1.50 -1.48 -14.05
CA VAL A 101 -2.46 -2.04 -15.00
C VAL A 101 -1.75 -2.61 -16.22
N ALA A 102 -0.85 -1.84 -16.84
CA ALA A 102 -0.11 -2.29 -18.01
C ALA A 102 0.74 -3.54 -17.71
N ALA A 103 1.44 -3.54 -16.56
CA ALA A 103 2.27 -4.67 -16.15
C ALA A 103 1.44 -5.92 -15.82
N CYS A 104 0.27 -5.78 -15.18
CA CYS A 104 -0.65 -6.90 -14.92
C CYS A 104 -1.17 -7.51 -16.23
N THR A 105 -1.60 -6.67 -17.17
CA THR A 105 -2.07 -7.14 -18.49
C THR A 105 -0.96 -7.91 -19.22
N ALA A 106 0.26 -7.39 -19.24
CA ALA A 106 1.38 -8.01 -19.95
C ALA A 106 1.88 -9.30 -19.26
N SER A 107 1.79 -9.41 -17.93
CA SER A 107 2.24 -10.58 -17.16
C SER A 107 1.15 -11.63 -16.93
N GLY A 108 -0.11 -11.35 -17.31
CA GLY A 108 -1.25 -12.25 -17.08
C GLY A 108 -1.75 -12.27 -15.63
N VAL A 109 -1.36 -11.31 -14.81
CA VAL A 109 -1.87 -11.16 -13.43
C VAL A 109 -3.26 -10.53 -13.49
N SER A 110 -4.28 -11.27 -13.06
CA SER A 110 -5.68 -10.83 -13.11
C SER A 110 -6.22 -10.29 -11.78
N ARG A 111 -5.51 -10.44 -10.66
CA ARG A 111 -5.98 -10.05 -9.33
C ARG A 111 -5.17 -8.91 -8.74
N VAL A 112 -5.82 -7.78 -8.39
CA VAL A 112 -5.20 -6.61 -7.75
C VAL A 112 -5.94 -6.25 -6.48
N LEU A 113 -5.23 -6.16 -5.36
CA LEU A 113 -5.70 -5.51 -4.15
C LEU A 113 -5.05 -4.14 -4.04
N HIS A 114 -5.83 -3.10 -3.80
CA HIS A 114 -5.34 -1.72 -3.75
C HIS A 114 -5.69 -1.04 -2.43
N MET A 115 -4.68 -0.44 -1.80
CA MET A 115 -4.88 0.41 -0.63
C MET A 115 -5.17 1.84 -1.09
N SER A 116 -6.41 2.27 -0.96
CA SER A 116 -6.87 3.63 -1.16
C SER A 116 -6.98 4.36 0.20
N ALA A 117 -7.91 5.27 0.37
CA ALA A 117 -8.16 5.99 1.61
C ALA A 117 -9.64 6.30 1.77
N LEU A 118 -10.10 6.40 3.02
CA LEU A 118 -11.44 6.90 3.33
C LEU A 118 -11.61 8.30 2.71
N HIS A 119 -12.75 8.54 2.07
CA HIS A 119 -13.07 9.76 1.32
C HIS A 119 -12.21 10.04 0.07
N ALA A 120 -11.41 9.07 -0.40
CA ALA A 120 -10.71 9.22 -1.68
C ALA A 120 -11.73 9.40 -2.82
N SER A 121 -11.54 10.43 -3.64
CA SER A 121 -12.40 10.74 -4.77
C SER A 121 -11.64 11.60 -5.79
N ALA A 122 -11.73 11.26 -7.08
CA ALA A 122 -11.13 12.07 -8.16
C ALA A 122 -11.73 13.48 -8.24
N SER A 123 -12.95 13.69 -7.72
CA SER A 123 -13.63 14.99 -7.64
C SER A 123 -13.26 15.83 -6.41
N GLU A 124 -12.38 15.33 -5.52
CA GLU A 124 -11.96 16.05 -4.31
C GLU A 124 -11.20 17.34 -4.67
N GLN A 125 -11.61 18.48 -4.10
CA GLN A 125 -11.08 19.79 -4.46
C GLN A 125 -10.07 20.35 -3.44
N HIS A 126 -10.18 19.96 -2.18
CA HIS A 126 -9.41 20.55 -1.08
C HIS A 126 -8.17 19.75 -0.69
N SER A 127 -8.15 18.45 -0.98
CA SER A 127 -7.05 17.54 -0.65
C SER A 127 -6.45 16.89 -1.88
N GLN A 128 -5.25 17.32 -2.29
CA GLN A 128 -4.51 16.65 -3.35
C GLN A 128 -4.25 15.17 -3.07
N TYR A 129 -4.02 14.83 -1.80
CA TYR A 129 -3.85 13.45 -1.36
C TYR A 129 -5.09 12.61 -1.70
N LEU A 130 -6.27 13.04 -1.24
CA LEU A 130 -7.53 12.30 -1.45
C LEU A 130 -7.91 12.26 -2.93
N ARG A 131 -7.69 13.36 -3.65
CA ARG A 131 -7.96 13.42 -5.09
C ARG A 131 -7.10 12.43 -5.86
N THR A 132 -5.77 12.44 -5.66
CA THR A 132 -4.88 11.54 -6.39
C THR A 132 -5.09 10.08 -6.00
N ARG A 133 -5.50 9.80 -4.74
CA ARG A 133 -5.93 8.46 -4.33
C ARG A 133 -7.17 7.99 -5.09
N GLY A 134 -8.17 8.88 -5.24
CA GLY A 134 -9.37 8.60 -6.03
C GLY A 134 -9.07 8.39 -7.51
N GLU A 135 -8.26 9.27 -8.13
CA GLU A 135 -7.83 9.12 -9.52
C GLU A 135 -7.14 7.76 -9.78
N GLY A 136 -6.25 7.35 -8.90
CA GLY A 136 -5.55 6.06 -9.05
C GLY A 136 -6.45 4.85 -8.82
N GLU A 137 -7.42 4.95 -7.92
CA GLU A 137 -8.42 3.92 -7.69
C GLU A 137 -9.34 3.77 -8.92
N ASP A 138 -9.81 4.88 -9.48
CA ASP A 138 -10.67 4.90 -10.68
C ASP A 138 -9.95 4.26 -11.88
N LEU A 139 -8.65 4.53 -12.07
CA LEU A 139 -7.82 3.89 -13.10
C LEU A 139 -7.79 2.35 -12.97
N LEU A 140 -7.60 1.86 -11.75
CA LEU A 140 -7.59 0.41 -11.51
C LEU A 140 -8.96 -0.21 -11.77
N HIS A 141 -10.05 0.42 -11.30
CA HIS A 141 -11.40 -0.08 -11.52
C HIS A 141 -11.85 0.00 -12.97
N ALA A 142 -11.40 1.01 -13.72
CA ALA A 142 -11.65 1.08 -15.17
C ALA A 142 -11.01 -0.11 -15.93
N ALA A 143 -9.89 -0.64 -15.44
CA ALA A 143 -9.25 -1.82 -16.00
C ALA A 143 -9.98 -3.14 -15.66
N ALA A 144 -10.90 -3.15 -14.70
CA ALA A 144 -11.69 -4.34 -14.36
C ALA A 144 -12.51 -4.87 -15.54
N GLY A 145 -12.99 -3.99 -16.42
CA GLY A 145 -13.66 -4.37 -17.68
C GLY A 145 -12.76 -5.08 -18.69
N GLN A 146 -11.44 -5.14 -18.46
CA GLN A 146 -10.43 -5.76 -19.32
C GLN A 146 -9.85 -7.05 -18.72
N GLY A 147 -10.57 -7.69 -17.81
CA GLY A 147 -10.17 -8.96 -17.19
C GLY A 147 -9.36 -8.82 -15.89
N LEU A 148 -9.20 -7.62 -15.37
CA LEU A 148 -8.55 -7.37 -14.08
C LEU A 148 -9.59 -7.36 -12.95
N VAL A 149 -9.42 -8.20 -11.94
CA VAL A 149 -10.27 -8.21 -10.74
C VAL A 149 -9.64 -7.33 -9.68
N VAL A 150 -10.26 -6.19 -9.38
CA VAL A 150 -9.74 -5.18 -8.45
C VAL A 150 -10.58 -5.11 -7.19
N THR A 151 -9.91 -5.12 -6.04
CA THR A 151 -10.54 -4.81 -4.74
C THR A 151 -9.79 -3.65 -4.10
N SER A 152 -10.49 -2.55 -3.85
CA SER A 152 -9.95 -1.37 -3.16
C SER A 152 -10.36 -1.36 -1.68
N PHE A 153 -9.38 -1.07 -0.82
CA PHE A 153 -9.57 -0.86 0.61
C PHE A 153 -9.47 0.63 0.91
N ARG A 154 -10.49 1.19 1.54
CA ARG A 154 -10.56 2.61 1.91
C ARG A 154 -10.54 2.78 3.43
N PRO A 155 -9.43 2.45 4.11
CA PRO A 155 -9.34 2.64 5.56
C PRO A 155 -9.26 4.13 5.91
N SER A 156 -9.65 4.44 7.14
CA SER A 156 -9.27 5.67 7.81
C SER A 156 -7.85 5.53 8.37
N VAL A 157 -7.56 6.12 9.51
CA VAL A 157 -6.23 6.04 10.14
C VAL A 157 -5.96 4.61 10.62
N ILE A 158 -4.95 3.97 10.05
CA ILE A 158 -4.52 2.64 10.48
C ILE A 158 -3.53 2.79 11.62
N PHE A 159 -3.75 2.07 12.72
CA PHE A 159 -2.89 2.08 13.89
C PHE A 159 -2.40 0.69 14.28
N GLY A 160 -1.32 0.63 15.06
CA GLY A 160 -0.75 -0.60 15.59
C GLY A 160 0.76 -0.53 15.79
N GLN A 161 1.37 -1.67 16.04
CA GLN A 161 2.80 -1.75 16.29
C GLN A 161 3.61 -1.26 15.08
N GLY A 162 4.36 -0.18 15.26
CA GLY A 162 5.18 0.42 14.20
C GLY A 162 4.47 1.49 13.37
N ASP A 163 3.24 1.92 13.74
CA ASP A 163 2.62 3.08 13.10
C ASP A 163 3.42 4.37 13.37
N SER A 164 3.27 5.34 12.49
CA SER A 164 3.97 6.62 12.61
C SER A 164 3.13 7.72 13.26
N LEU A 165 1.80 7.65 13.18
CA LEU A 165 0.95 8.74 13.64
C LEU A 165 0.80 8.75 15.14
N PHE A 166 0.25 7.69 15.72
CA PHE A 166 -0.01 7.61 17.17
C PHE A 166 1.28 7.58 17.97
N ASN A 167 2.33 6.92 17.46
CA ASN A 167 3.64 6.94 18.11
C ASN A 167 4.28 8.34 18.11
N ARG A 168 4.09 9.16 17.06
CA ARG A 168 4.52 10.57 17.06
C ARG A 168 3.72 11.40 18.05
N PHE A 169 2.39 11.24 18.09
CA PHE A 169 1.55 11.92 19.07
C PHE A 169 1.95 11.55 20.50
N ALA A 170 2.17 10.28 20.80
CA ALA A 170 2.62 9.82 22.09
C ALA A 170 3.98 10.43 22.49
N SER A 171 4.90 10.55 21.53
CA SER A 171 6.19 11.18 21.75
C SER A 171 6.07 12.68 22.01
N LEU A 172 5.22 13.37 21.25
CA LEU A 172 4.96 14.80 21.43
C LEU A 172 4.31 15.09 22.79
N LEU A 173 3.33 14.29 23.21
CA LEU A 173 2.69 14.42 24.52
C LEU A 173 3.67 14.26 25.67
N LYS A 174 4.66 13.37 25.56
CA LYS A 174 5.72 13.21 26.57
C LYS A 174 6.61 14.45 26.72
N ILE A 175 6.79 15.22 25.65
CA ILE A 175 7.68 16.40 25.61
C ILE A 175 6.90 17.68 25.96
N ALA A 176 5.64 17.79 25.58
CA ALA A 176 4.85 19.01 25.71
C ALA A 176 4.42 19.36 27.15
N GLY A 177 4.57 18.44 28.11
CA GLY A 177 4.17 18.68 29.50
C GLY A 177 2.64 18.87 29.68
N PRO A 178 2.20 19.74 30.61
CA PRO A 178 0.79 19.86 30.98
C PRO A 178 -0.08 20.58 29.93
N VAL A 179 0.52 21.26 28.95
CA VAL A 179 -0.20 21.99 27.90
C VAL A 179 0.22 21.48 26.53
N PHE A 180 -0.74 20.89 25.81
CA PHE A 180 -0.53 20.40 24.44
C PHE A 180 -1.44 21.16 23.46
N PRO A 181 -0.89 21.95 22.51
CA PRO A 181 -1.70 22.60 21.49
C PRO A 181 -2.25 21.55 20.51
N LEU A 182 -3.56 21.35 20.55
CA LEU A 182 -4.24 20.42 19.66
C LEU A 182 -4.79 21.19 18.46
N ALA A 183 -4.25 20.93 17.28
CA ALA A 183 -4.82 21.43 16.03
C ALA A 183 -6.08 20.66 15.67
N CYS A 184 -7.14 21.36 15.23
CA CYS A 184 -8.41 20.77 14.81
C CYS A 184 -9.04 19.85 15.88
N PRO A 185 -9.37 20.36 17.09
CA PRO A 185 -9.84 19.54 18.20
C PRO A 185 -11.18 18.81 17.90
N ASP A 186 -11.99 19.34 17.00
CA ASP A 186 -13.29 18.75 16.62
C ASP A 186 -13.18 17.68 15.51
N SER A 187 -11.96 17.37 15.05
CA SER A 187 -11.75 16.35 14.03
C SER A 187 -12.13 14.97 14.54
N ARG A 188 -13.01 14.28 13.80
CA ARG A 188 -13.40 12.91 14.09
C ARG A 188 -12.60 11.94 13.25
N LEU A 189 -11.96 10.96 13.89
CA LEU A 189 -11.20 9.90 13.26
C LEU A 189 -11.93 8.57 13.47
N ALA A 190 -11.87 7.68 12.49
CA ALA A 190 -12.33 6.29 12.60
C ALA A 190 -11.12 5.35 12.51
N PRO A 191 -10.31 5.25 13.59
CA PRO A 191 -9.09 4.44 13.56
C PRO A 191 -9.43 2.96 13.39
N VAL A 192 -8.62 2.26 12.60
CA VAL A 192 -8.74 0.82 12.37
C VAL A 192 -7.43 0.13 12.70
N TRP A 193 -7.51 -1.00 13.38
CA TRP A 193 -6.31 -1.76 13.74
C TRP A 193 -5.68 -2.44 12.53
N VAL A 194 -4.34 -2.37 12.43
CA VAL A 194 -3.59 -2.91 11.31
C VAL A 194 -3.87 -4.39 11.05
N SER A 195 -4.08 -5.19 12.10
CA SER A 195 -4.39 -6.61 11.94
C SER A 195 -5.76 -6.86 11.29
N ASP A 196 -6.75 -6.00 11.53
CA ASP A 196 -8.07 -6.12 10.90
C ASP A 196 -7.98 -5.78 9.41
N VAL A 197 -7.22 -4.73 9.06
CA VAL A 197 -6.95 -4.39 7.66
C VAL A 197 -6.24 -5.52 6.93
N VAL A 198 -5.20 -6.08 7.55
CA VAL A 198 -4.42 -7.20 7.01
C VAL A 198 -5.30 -8.45 6.84
N GLU A 199 -6.13 -8.76 7.83
CA GLU A 199 -7.02 -9.92 7.76
C GLU A 199 -8.07 -9.75 6.65
N ALA A 200 -8.65 -8.54 6.51
CA ALA A 200 -9.57 -8.22 5.41
C ALA A 200 -8.91 -8.40 4.04
N MET A 201 -7.65 -7.93 3.89
CA MET A 201 -6.90 -8.11 2.65
C MET A 201 -6.59 -9.57 2.36
N CYS A 202 -6.20 -10.35 3.37
CA CYS A 202 -5.94 -11.78 3.20
C CYS A 202 -7.20 -12.54 2.76
N ARG A 203 -8.36 -12.28 3.40
CA ARG A 203 -9.64 -12.91 3.01
C ARG A 203 -10.12 -12.52 1.62
N SER A 204 -9.66 -11.41 1.09
CA SER A 204 -10.00 -10.98 -0.27
C SER A 204 -9.14 -11.65 -1.34
N LEU A 205 -8.16 -12.45 -0.98
CA LEU A 205 -7.39 -13.30 -1.90
C LEU A 205 -8.04 -14.68 -2.07
N ASP A 206 -8.74 -15.14 -1.02
CA ASP A 206 -9.51 -16.38 -0.99
C ASP A 206 -10.79 -16.24 -1.86
#